data_4affbae755151c2ec838bf06e186f0ed
#
_entry.id   4affbae755151c2ec838bf06e186f0ed
#
_cell.length_a   1.000
_cell.length_b   1.000
_cell.length_c   1.000
_cell.angle_alpha   90.00
_cell.angle_beta   90.00
_cell.angle_gamma   90.00
#
_symmetry.space_group_name_H-M   'P 1'
#
loop_
_entity.id
_entity.type
_entity.pdbx_description
1 polymer ?
#
loop_
_entity_poly.entity_id
_entity_poly.type
_entity_poly.pdbx_seq_one_letter_code
_entity_poly.pdbx_strand_id
1 'polypeptide(L)'
;MPAIVLIGAQWGDEGKGKATDLLGEQVQWVVRYQGGNNAGHTVVLPDGQDFALHLIPSGILTPGVTNVIGNGVVVDPGVLLEELAGLEARGVDTSRLLLSADAHLIMPYHVAIDKVTERYLGKAKIGTTGRGIGPAYQDKVSRVGVRVQDLLDEKILRQKVEAALDVKNQILVKVYNRRALDPEQVVDSVLEAGEKFAHRIADTRLLLNQALERGETVLLEGSQGTLLDVDHGTYPFVTSSNPTAGGAAAGSGIGPTRITTVIGILKAYTTRVGSGPFPTELHDEMGERLRKTGGEFGVTTGRSRRTGWFDAVIARYAVRVNGITDYFLTKLDVLSGLEKVPVCVGYRVNGETVHDMPMTQTDVHHAVPVYEELPGWWEDISECRSFDELPVRAREYVERLEELSGARISAVGVGPGREQTIVRHSMTG
;
A
#
# COMPACT_ATOMS: atom_id res chain seq x y z
N MET A 1 -18.58 13.61 10.79
CA MET A 1 -18.28 12.82 9.59
C MET A 1 -17.08 11.92 9.87
N PRO A 2 -16.94 10.76 9.21
CA PRO A 2 -15.99 9.74 9.57
C PRO A 2 -14.61 9.96 8.96
N ALA A 3 -13.59 9.41 9.63
CA ALA A 3 -12.38 9.00 8.95
C ALA A 3 -12.58 7.58 8.38
N ILE A 4 -12.28 7.43 7.12
CA ILE A 4 -12.38 6.16 6.37
C ILE A 4 -10.96 5.67 6.11
N VAL A 5 -10.68 4.41 6.43
CA VAL A 5 -9.38 3.80 6.12
C VAL A 5 -9.52 2.88 4.91
N LEU A 6 -8.63 3.05 3.94
CA LEU A 6 -8.53 2.19 2.76
C LEU A 6 -7.23 1.39 2.83
N ILE A 7 -7.33 0.07 2.94
CA ILE A 7 -6.18 -0.83 3.09
C ILE A 7 -6.17 -1.94 2.05
N GLY A 8 -4.98 -2.46 1.74
CA GLY A 8 -4.86 -3.74 1.03
C GLY A 8 -5.06 -4.90 2.01
N ALA A 9 -5.92 -5.85 1.67
CA ALA A 9 -6.21 -6.99 2.55
C ALA A 9 -5.29 -8.21 2.31
N GLN A 10 -4.46 -8.17 1.27
CA GLN A 10 -3.55 -9.26 0.85
C GLN A 10 -2.09 -8.81 0.96
N TRP A 11 -1.25 -9.09 -0.05
CA TRP A 11 0.16 -8.69 -0.11
C TRP A 11 0.43 -7.43 -0.95
N GLY A 12 -0.50 -6.49 -1.03
CA GLY A 12 -0.39 -5.31 -1.89
C GLY A 12 -0.83 -5.57 -3.33
N ASP A 13 -0.80 -4.51 -4.14
CA ASP A 13 -1.20 -4.55 -5.56
C ASP A 13 -2.65 -4.99 -5.81
N GLU A 14 -3.54 -4.83 -4.80
CA GLU A 14 -4.95 -5.20 -4.91
C GLU A 14 -5.78 -4.22 -5.75
N GLY A 15 -5.24 -3.06 -6.11
CA GLY A 15 -5.96 -2.03 -6.87
C GLY A 15 -6.51 -0.88 -6.02
N LYS A 16 -5.82 -0.53 -4.93
CA LYS A 16 -6.20 0.57 -4.02
C LYS A 16 -6.40 1.91 -4.73
N GLY A 17 -5.56 2.22 -5.74
CA GLY A 17 -5.70 3.46 -6.51
C GLY A 17 -7.06 3.63 -7.17
N LYS A 18 -7.63 2.55 -7.72
CA LYS A 18 -9.00 2.56 -8.29
C LYS A 18 -10.06 2.86 -7.22
N ALA A 19 -9.90 2.29 -6.02
CA ALA A 19 -10.83 2.56 -4.92
C ALA A 19 -10.71 3.99 -4.40
N THR A 20 -9.48 4.53 -4.30
CA THR A 20 -9.26 5.93 -3.91
C THR A 20 -9.85 6.89 -4.94
N ASP A 21 -9.69 6.63 -6.22
CA ASP A 21 -10.29 7.42 -7.30
C ASP A 21 -11.83 7.39 -7.24
N LEU A 22 -12.42 6.21 -7.04
CA LEU A 22 -13.87 6.06 -6.90
C LEU A 22 -14.44 6.87 -5.72
N LEU A 23 -13.72 6.88 -4.59
CA LEU A 23 -14.14 7.57 -3.36
C LEU A 23 -13.74 9.05 -3.35
N GLY A 24 -12.78 9.44 -4.19
CA GLY A 24 -12.17 10.77 -4.18
C GLY A 24 -13.17 11.92 -4.27
N GLU A 25 -14.24 11.77 -5.07
CA GLU A 25 -15.29 12.80 -5.20
C GLU A 25 -16.20 12.92 -3.97
N GLN A 26 -16.15 11.94 -3.07
CA GLN A 26 -17.02 11.89 -1.87
C GLN A 26 -16.28 12.35 -0.61
N VAL A 27 -14.99 12.71 -0.72
CA VAL A 27 -14.15 13.09 0.42
C VAL A 27 -13.49 14.45 0.19
N GLN A 28 -13.19 15.15 1.26
CA GLN A 28 -12.51 16.45 1.20
C GLN A 28 -11.01 16.33 1.41
N TRP A 29 -10.55 15.22 2.03
CA TRP A 29 -9.16 14.99 2.36
C TRP A 29 -8.74 13.56 2.00
N VAL A 30 -7.55 13.42 1.38
CA VAL A 30 -6.91 12.11 1.18
C VAL A 30 -5.52 12.14 1.81
N VAL A 31 -5.23 11.18 2.68
CA VAL A 31 -4.02 11.13 3.49
C VAL A 31 -3.25 9.85 3.22
N ARG A 32 -2.03 9.94 2.74
CA ARG A 32 -1.07 8.85 2.76
C ARG A 32 -0.52 8.73 4.18
N TYR A 33 -0.81 7.66 4.90
CA TYR A 33 -0.47 7.58 6.32
C TYR A 33 0.80 6.79 6.62
N GLN A 34 1.34 5.98 5.68
CA GLN A 34 2.54 5.17 5.90
C GLN A 34 3.25 4.81 4.59
N GLY A 35 4.42 4.14 4.71
CA GLY A 35 5.24 3.75 3.58
C GLY A 35 6.16 4.87 3.13
N GLY A 36 6.52 4.87 1.88
CA GLY A 36 7.37 5.86 1.24
C GLY A 36 7.32 5.66 -0.27
N ASN A 37 8.36 6.06 -0.98
CA ASN A 37 8.45 5.94 -2.43
C ASN A 37 8.63 4.50 -2.95
N ASN A 38 8.56 3.49 -2.08
CA ASN A 38 8.49 2.07 -2.45
C ASN A 38 7.08 1.63 -2.89
N ALA A 39 6.06 2.45 -2.67
CA ALA A 39 4.72 2.20 -3.18
C ALA A 39 4.61 2.61 -4.66
N GLY A 40 3.65 2.03 -5.36
CA GLY A 40 3.26 2.42 -6.71
C GLY A 40 1.76 2.26 -6.84
N HIS A 41 1.02 3.38 -6.85
CA HIS A 41 -0.41 3.39 -7.12
C HIS A 41 -0.63 3.89 -8.55
N THR A 42 -1.17 3.03 -9.39
CA THR A 42 -1.61 3.45 -10.72
C THR A 42 -3.07 3.84 -10.66
N VAL A 43 -3.37 5.02 -11.15
CA VAL A 43 -4.73 5.52 -11.35
C VAL A 43 -4.91 5.76 -12.84
N VAL A 44 -6.00 5.22 -13.39
CA VAL A 44 -6.39 5.43 -14.80
C VAL A 44 -7.59 6.36 -14.79
N LEU A 45 -7.43 7.55 -15.35
CA LEU A 45 -8.51 8.53 -15.47
C LEU A 45 -9.50 8.16 -16.57
N PRO A 46 -10.73 8.73 -16.58
CA PRO A 46 -11.75 8.45 -17.60
C PRO A 46 -11.31 8.77 -19.02
N ASP A 47 -10.38 9.69 -19.22
CA ASP A 47 -9.80 10.04 -20.53
C ASP A 47 -8.70 9.06 -21.00
N GLY A 48 -8.43 8.00 -20.24
CA GLY A 48 -7.44 6.98 -20.54
C GLY A 48 -6.01 7.33 -20.13
N GLN A 49 -5.78 8.49 -19.52
CA GLN A 49 -4.46 8.81 -18.95
C GLN A 49 -4.18 7.98 -17.69
N ASP A 50 -2.98 7.44 -17.60
CA ASP A 50 -2.50 6.72 -16.41
C ASP A 50 -1.47 7.54 -15.63
N PHE A 51 -1.57 7.48 -14.31
CA PHE A 51 -0.66 8.13 -13.38
C PHE A 51 -0.09 7.12 -12.40
N ALA A 52 1.23 7.02 -12.33
CA ALA A 52 1.94 6.19 -11.36
C ALA A 52 2.42 7.07 -10.20
N LEU A 53 1.76 6.98 -9.05
CA LEU A 53 2.05 7.76 -7.85
C LEU A 53 2.84 6.93 -6.85
N HIS A 54 3.85 7.54 -6.23
CA HIS A 54 4.75 6.87 -5.28
C HIS A 54 4.62 7.42 -3.86
N LEU A 55 4.76 8.73 -3.66
CA LEU A 55 4.66 9.42 -2.37
C LEU A 55 3.34 10.16 -2.23
N ILE A 56 2.91 10.82 -3.29
CA ILE A 56 1.73 11.68 -3.30
C ILE A 56 0.46 10.81 -3.24
N PRO A 57 -0.54 11.17 -2.41
CA PRO A 57 -1.82 10.45 -2.36
C PRO A 57 -2.56 10.49 -3.70
N SER A 58 -3.32 9.41 -4.00
CA SER A 58 -4.04 9.30 -5.27
C SER A 58 -5.14 10.36 -5.43
N GLY A 59 -5.63 10.94 -4.34
CA GLY A 59 -6.59 12.04 -4.36
C GLY A 59 -6.11 13.33 -5.04
N ILE A 60 -4.80 13.46 -5.33
CA ILE A 60 -4.23 14.62 -6.04
C ILE A 60 -4.84 14.80 -7.44
N LEU A 61 -5.36 13.71 -8.02
CA LEU A 61 -5.99 13.71 -9.34
C LEU A 61 -7.45 14.16 -9.29
N THR A 62 -8.04 14.30 -8.09
CA THR A 62 -9.42 14.75 -7.91
C THR A 62 -9.44 16.25 -7.58
N PRO A 63 -10.06 17.10 -8.43
CA PRO A 63 -10.13 18.53 -8.18
C PRO A 63 -10.78 18.89 -6.83
N GLY A 64 -10.21 19.85 -6.12
CA GLY A 64 -10.76 20.35 -4.86
C GLY A 64 -10.42 19.54 -3.61
N VAL A 65 -9.87 18.35 -3.75
CA VAL A 65 -9.43 17.50 -2.62
C VAL A 65 -8.11 18.00 -2.05
N THR A 66 -8.02 18.08 -0.72
CA THR A 66 -6.76 18.37 -0.03
C THR A 66 -6.02 17.07 0.21
N ASN A 67 -4.77 17.00 -0.23
CA ASN A 67 -3.93 15.83 -0.13
C ASN A 67 -2.87 15.99 0.95
N VAL A 68 -2.60 14.94 1.71
CA VAL A 68 -1.67 14.99 2.83
C VAL A 68 -0.69 13.83 2.79
N ILE A 69 0.60 14.13 2.83
CA ILE A 69 1.62 13.15 3.19
C ILE A 69 1.75 13.19 4.72
N GLY A 70 1.23 12.15 5.38
CA GLY A 70 1.09 12.07 6.83
C GLY A 70 2.39 11.79 7.57
N ASN A 71 2.35 11.91 8.89
CA ASN A 71 3.52 11.74 9.77
C ASN A 71 4.10 10.33 9.81
N GLY A 72 3.35 9.33 9.36
CA GLY A 72 3.84 7.94 9.27
C GLY A 72 4.65 7.64 8.01
N VAL A 73 4.64 8.52 7.00
CA VAL A 73 5.40 8.35 5.76
C VAL A 73 6.88 8.69 5.97
N VAL A 74 7.76 7.99 5.25
CA VAL A 74 9.15 8.38 5.08
C VAL A 74 9.33 8.99 3.68
N VAL A 75 9.80 10.22 3.62
CA VAL A 75 9.79 11.07 2.43
C VAL A 75 11.19 11.23 1.86
N ASP A 76 11.39 10.83 0.62
CA ASP A 76 12.57 11.17 -0.17
C ASP A 76 12.33 12.54 -0.83
N PRO A 77 13.09 13.60 -0.45
CA PRO A 77 12.88 14.95 -0.97
C PRO A 77 13.03 15.05 -2.49
N GLY A 78 14.02 14.35 -3.05
CA GLY A 78 14.27 14.35 -4.49
C GLY A 78 13.11 13.69 -5.27
N VAL A 79 12.67 12.52 -4.81
CA VAL A 79 11.55 11.81 -5.43
C VAL A 79 10.25 12.61 -5.32
N LEU A 80 10.01 13.31 -4.19
CA LEU A 80 8.84 14.18 -4.05
C LEU A 80 8.83 15.29 -5.10
N LEU A 81 9.98 15.95 -5.31
CA LEU A 81 10.10 17.01 -6.31
C LEU A 81 9.92 16.49 -7.75
N GLU A 82 10.50 15.33 -8.06
CA GLU A 82 10.32 14.70 -9.38
C GLU A 82 8.85 14.36 -9.63
N GLU A 83 8.16 13.82 -8.63
CA GLU A 83 6.74 13.46 -8.73
C GLU A 83 5.86 14.70 -8.89
N LEU A 84 6.11 15.78 -8.12
CA LEU A 84 5.43 17.08 -8.26
C LEU A 84 5.62 17.66 -9.66
N ALA A 85 6.85 17.75 -10.13
CA ALA A 85 7.15 18.28 -11.46
C ALA A 85 6.48 17.46 -12.58
N GLY A 86 6.45 16.13 -12.44
CA GLY A 86 5.79 15.24 -13.38
C GLY A 86 4.26 15.44 -13.43
N LEU A 87 3.62 15.67 -12.29
CA LEU A 87 2.18 15.97 -12.21
C LEU A 87 1.84 17.33 -12.79
N GLU A 88 2.59 18.37 -12.42
CA GLU A 88 2.41 19.74 -12.88
C GLU A 88 2.63 19.87 -14.41
N ALA A 89 3.62 19.18 -14.95
CA ALA A 89 3.87 19.13 -16.40
C ALA A 89 2.70 18.48 -17.18
N ARG A 90 1.86 17.70 -16.52
CA ARG A 90 0.65 17.07 -17.08
C ARG A 90 -0.64 17.85 -16.72
N GLY A 91 -0.50 19.06 -16.15
CA GLY A 91 -1.61 19.95 -15.82
C GLY A 91 -2.36 19.61 -14.53
N VAL A 92 -1.81 18.75 -13.67
CA VAL A 92 -2.42 18.44 -12.37
C VAL A 92 -2.12 19.57 -11.38
N ASP A 93 -3.15 20.09 -10.71
CA ASP A 93 -3.00 21.09 -9.65
C ASP A 93 -2.48 20.45 -8.36
N THR A 94 -1.25 20.75 -7.99
CA THR A 94 -0.61 20.26 -6.76
C THR A 94 -0.69 21.24 -5.59
N SER A 95 -1.35 22.39 -5.75
CA SER A 95 -1.38 23.49 -4.75
C SER A 95 -1.97 23.07 -3.40
N ARG A 96 -2.86 22.07 -3.41
CA ARG A 96 -3.53 21.51 -2.21
C ARG A 96 -2.81 20.31 -1.61
N LEU A 97 -1.53 20.08 -1.94
CA LEU A 97 -0.72 19.06 -1.27
C LEU A 97 -0.06 19.65 -0.03
N LEU A 98 -0.26 19.00 1.12
CA LEU A 98 0.37 19.29 2.40
C LEU A 98 1.32 18.17 2.81
N LEU A 99 2.41 18.55 3.47
CA LEU A 99 3.42 17.64 4.00
C LEU A 99 3.50 17.77 5.51
N SER A 100 3.35 16.64 6.22
CA SER A 100 3.45 16.65 7.68
C SER A 100 4.83 17.07 8.15
N ALA A 101 4.89 18.08 9.03
CA ALA A 101 6.10 18.49 9.71
C ALA A 101 6.78 17.34 10.48
N ASP A 102 6.00 16.36 10.95
CA ASP A 102 6.49 15.20 11.72
C ASP A 102 6.86 13.99 10.86
N ALA A 103 6.66 14.01 9.54
CA ALA A 103 7.15 12.95 8.66
C ALA A 103 8.67 12.87 8.69
N HIS A 104 9.24 11.68 8.48
CA HIS A 104 10.69 11.50 8.46
C HIS A 104 11.23 11.59 7.03
N LEU A 105 12.47 12.09 6.91
CA LEU A 105 13.18 12.14 5.64
C LEU A 105 13.93 10.85 5.36
N ILE A 106 13.91 10.41 4.12
CA ILE A 106 14.87 9.44 3.60
C ILE A 106 16.11 10.22 3.21
N MET A 107 17.16 10.04 3.97
CA MET A 107 18.44 10.71 3.74
C MET A 107 19.31 9.90 2.78
N PRO A 108 20.27 10.52 2.07
CA PRO A 108 21.18 9.83 1.14
C PRO A 108 21.88 8.60 1.75
N TYR A 109 22.23 8.65 3.03
CA TYR A 109 22.85 7.53 3.73
C TYR A 109 21.87 6.34 3.92
N HIS A 110 20.57 6.56 4.02
CA HIS A 110 19.58 5.49 4.09
C HIS A 110 19.58 4.67 2.78
N VAL A 111 19.59 5.36 1.64
CA VAL A 111 19.63 4.72 0.31
C VAL A 111 20.94 3.95 0.12
N ALA A 112 22.07 4.55 0.54
CA ALA A 112 23.38 3.92 0.46
C ALA A 112 23.44 2.63 1.30
N ILE A 113 22.95 2.67 2.55
CA ILE A 113 22.94 1.52 3.47
C ILE A 113 22.00 0.42 2.95
N ASP A 114 20.80 0.75 2.51
CA ASP A 114 19.82 -0.22 1.98
C ASP A 114 20.44 -1.04 0.83
N LYS A 115 21.02 -0.35 -0.16
CA LYS A 115 21.67 -0.99 -1.32
C LYS A 115 22.84 -1.89 -0.95
N VAL A 116 23.67 -1.50 0.02
CA VAL A 116 24.84 -2.30 0.39
C VAL A 116 24.47 -3.46 1.28
N THR A 117 23.49 -3.31 2.17
CA THR A 117 22.98 -4.36 3.06
C THR A 117 22.37 -5.51 2.25
N GLU A 118 21.52 -5.22 1.26
CA GLU A 118 20.94 -6.24 0.38
C GLU A 118 22.02 -7.04 -0.38
N ARG A 119 23.08 -6.36 -0.83
CA ARG A 119 24.22 -7.05 -1.48
C ARG A 119 24.99 -7.92 -0.50
N TYR A 120 25.20 -7.43 0.71
CA TYR A 120 25.95 -8.16 1.75
C TYR A 120 25.22 -9.42 2.22
N LEU A 121 23.89 -9.35 2.34
CA LEU A 121 23.04 -10.49 2.74
C LEU A 121 23.00 -11.61 1.68
N GLY A 122 23.32 -11.34 0.42
CA GLY A 122 23.41 -12.32 -0.64
C GLY A 122 22.18 -13.20 -0.78
N LYS A 123 22.28 -14.50 -0.38
CA LYS A 123 21.15 -15.44 -0.44
C LYS A 123 20.06 -15.15 0.62
N ALA A 124 20.43 -14.50 1.72
CA ALA A 124 19.50 -14.12 2.80
C ALA A 124 18.83 -12.76 2.57
N LYS A 125 18.97 -12.16 1.39
CA LYS A 125 18.36 -10.88 1.04
C LYS A 125 16.83 -10.93 1.18
N ILE A 126 16.26 -9.83 1.66
CA ILE A 126 14.80 -9.66 1.79
C ILE A 126 14.16 -9.34 0.44
N GLY A 127 14.91 -8.70 -0.45
CA GLY A 127 14.45 -8.22 -1.75
C GLY A 127 13.83 -6.81 -1.65
N THR A 128 14.49 -5.93 -0.89
CA THR A 128 14.07 -4.52 -0.75
C THR A 128 14.12 -3.79 -2.09
N THR A 129 13.47 -2.63 -2.14
CA THR A 129 13.50 -1.76 -3.34
C THR A 129 14.81 -0.97 -3.46
N GLY A 130 15.69 -1.01 -2.45
CA GLY A 130 16.93 -0.23 -2.40
C GLY A 130 16.72 1.29 -2.30
N ARG A 131 15.55 1.72 -1.82
CA ARG A 131 15.14 3.13 -1.72
C ARG A 131 15.29 3.73 -0.32
N GLY A 132 15.94 3.01 0.60
CA GLY A 132 16.24 3.51 1.95
C GLY A 132 15.07 3.48 2.92
N ILE A 133 13.97 2.81 2.59
CA ILE A 133 12.75 2.77 3.42
C ILE A 133 13.04 2.14 4.80
N GLY A 134 13.58 0.92 4.82
CA GLY A 134 13.92 0.21 6.05
C GLY A 134 14.86 0.99 6.96
N PRO A 135 16.02 1.46 6.47
CA PRO A 135 16.93 2.30 7.24
C PRO A 135 16.31 3.59 7.78
N ALA A 136 15.39 4.24 7.03
CA ALA A 136 14.69 5.43 7.51
C ALA A 136 13.73 5.11 8.67
N TYR A 137 12.96 4.03 8.59
CA TYR A 137 12.12 3.56 9.71
C TYR A 137 12.96 3.10 10.90
N GLN A 138 14.10 2.46 10.67
CA GLN A 138 15.05 2.11 11.73
C GLN A 138 15.49 3.35 12.50
N ASP A 139 15.89 4.43 11.81
CA ASP A 139 16.33 5.66 12.44
C ASP A 139 15.16 6.37 13.17
N LYS A 140 13.95 6.32 12.62
CA LYS A 140 12.74 6.80 13.30
C LYS A 140 12.54 6.12 14.64
N VAL A 141 12.59 4.78 14.71
CA VAL A 141 12.38 4.02 15.93
C VAL A 141 13.55 4.17 16.89
N SER A 142 14.78 4.28 16.39
CA SER A 142 15.99 4.59 17.16
C SER A 142 16.05 6.04 17.69
N ARG A 143 15.14 6.91 17.24
CA ARG A 143 15.02 8.33 17.61
C ARG A 143 16.22 9.19 17.19
N VAL A 144 16.85 8.81 16.09
CA VAL A 144 17.94 9.56 15.44
C VAL A 144 17.56 10.07 14.06
N GLY A 145 16.32 9.86 13.64
CA GLY A 145 15.80 10.26 12.34
C GLY A 145 15.67 11.77 12.18
N VAL A 146 15.85 12.24 10.97
CA VAL A 146 15.61 13.63 10.55
C VAL A 146 14.15 13.76 10.10
N ARG A 147 13.45 14.78 10.62
CA ARG A 147 12.06 15.06 10.28
C ARG A 147 11.97 16.20 9.23
N VAL A 148 10.84 16.27 8.57
CA VAL A 148 10.53 17.32 7.60
C VAL A 148 10.63 18.73 8.23
N GLN A 149 10.17 18.91 9.47
CA GLN A 149 10.30 20.18 10.19
C GLN A 149 11.74 20.64 10.40
N ASP A 150 12.70 19.73 10.41
CA ASP A 150 14.12 20.08 10.60
C ASP A 150 14.67 20.86 9.39
N LEU A 151 14.01 20.79 8.24
CA LEU A 151 14.32 21.62 7.06
C LEU A 151 14.06 23.12 7.28
N LEU A 152 13.25 23.47 8.28
CA LEU A 152 12.93 24.86 8.63
C LEU A 152 13.98 25.48 9.56
N ASP A 153 14.93 24.69 10.06
CA ASP A 153 16.03 25.13 10.93
C ASP A 153 17.34 24.46 10.49
N GLU A 154 18.08 25.13 9.64
CA GLU A 154 19.36 24.65 9.10
C GLU A 154 20.34 24.19 10.18
N LYS A 155 20.43 24.95 11.30
CA LYS A 155 21.33 24.59 12.40
C LYS A 155 20.99 23.25 13.04
N ILE A 156 19.71 23.00 13.28
CA ILE A 156 19.21 21.73 13.81
C ILE A 156 19.42 20.61 12.80
N LEU A 157 19.13 20.86 11.53
CA LEU A 157 19.36 19.88 10.46
C LEU A 157 20.83 19.45 10.41
N ARG A 158 21.79 20.41 10.38
CA ARG A 158 23.23 20.12 10.38
C ARG A 158 23.63 19.26 11.56
N GLN A 159 23.26 19.64 12.77
CA GLN A 159 23.59 18.88 13.99
C GLN A 159 23.10 17.43 13.92
N LYS A 160 21.86 17.22 13.45
CA LYS A 160 21.28 15.87 13.32
C LYS A 160 21.98 15.05 12.23
N VAL A 161 22.27 15.64 11.08
CA VAL A 161 22.96 14.96 9.97
C VAL A 161 24.38 14.57 10.36
N GLU A 162 25.15 15.48 10.98
CA GLU A 162 26.49 15.19 11.48
C GLU A 162 26.48 14.03 12.47
N ALA A 163 25.60 14.08 13.49
CA ALA A 163 25.49 13.02 14.51
C ALA A 163 25.09 11.67 13.88
N ALA A 164 24.18 11.66 12.90
CA ALA A 164 23.80 10.46 12.19
C ALA A 164 24.96 9.91 11.35
N LEU A 165 25.66 10.78 10.63
CA LEU A 165 26.75 10.37 9.73
C LEU A 165 28.00 9.90 10.48
N ASP A 166 28.26 10.36 11.68
CA ASP A 166 29.34 9.83 12.54
C ASP A 166 29.22 8.30 12.69
N VAL A 167 28.01 7.79 12.92
CA VAL A 167 27.75 6.36 13.06
C VAL A 167 27.62 5.68 11.70
N LYS A 168 26.83 6.25 10.77
CA LYS A 168 26.54 5.66 9.46
C LYS A 168 27.81 5.52 8.61
N ASN A 169 28.70 6.50 8.65
CA ASN A 169 29.98 6.46 7.95
C ASN A 169 30.90 5.37 8.49
N GLN A 170 30.89 5.13 9.81
CA GLN A 170 31.64 3.98 10.36
C GLN A 170 31.11 2.65 9.81
N ILE A 171 29.79 2.50 9.73
CA ILE A 171 29.16 1.30 9.13
C ILE A 171 29.53 1.18 7.65
N LEU A 172 29.38 2.23 6.88
CA LEU A 172 29.73 2.25 5.45
C LEU A 172 31.19 1.88 5.21
N VAL A 173 32.11 2.50 5.94
CA VAL A 173 33.55 2.32 5.76
C VAL A 173 34.06 0.99 6.34
N LYS A 174 33.77 0.72 7.62
CA LYS A 174 34.38 -0.40 8.34
C LYS A 174 33.68 -1.75 8.09
N VAL A 175 32.35 -1.73 7.89
CA VAL A 175 31.58 -2.97 7.68
C VAL A 175 31.44 -3.28 6.20
N TYR A 176 31.08 -2.28 5.40
CA TYR A 176 30.74 -2.48 4.00
C TYR A 176 31.85 -2.10 3.02
N ASN A 177 32.99 -1.57 3.49
CA ASN A 177 34.10 -1.09 2.66
C ASN A 177 33.62 -0.12 1.55
N ARG A 178 32.86 0.90 1.95
CA ARG A 178 32.34 1.96 1.09
C ARG A 178 32.92 3.30 1.50
N ARG A 179 32.85 4.29 0.60
CA ARG A 179 33.27 5.64 0.92
C ARG A 179 32.32 6.26 1.94
N ALA A 180 32.89 7.07 2.86
CA ALA A 180 32.10 7.93 3.72
C ALA A 180 31.34 8.98 2.89
N LEU A 181 30.19 9.38 3.38
CA LEU A 181 29.43 10.51 2.85
C LEU A 181 29.88 11.78 3.56
N ASP A 182 29.98 12.86 2.81
CA ASP A 182 30.29 14.20 3.34
C ASP A 182 29.04 14.80 3.97
N PRO A 183 29.06 15.18 5.27
CA PRO A 183 27.92 15.79 5.93
C PRO A 183 27.42 17.08 5.26
N GLU A 184 28.32 17.95 4.81
CA GLU A 184 27.96 19.19 4.16
C GLU A 184 27.19 18.93 2.86
N GLN A 185 27.68 18.05 2.02
CA GLN A 185 27.00 17.69 0.77
C GLN A 185 25.61 17.07 1.01
N VAL A 186 25.47 16.26 2.07
CA VAL A 186 24.16 15.68 2.45
C VAL A 186 23.22 16.78 2.90
N VAL A 187 23.65 17.71 3.76
CA VAL A 187 22.84 18.83 4.23
C VAL A 187 22.41 19.71 3.06
N ASP A 188 23.36 20.15 2.24
CA ASP A 188 23.08 21.07 1.13
C ASP A 188 22.07 20.46 0.13
N SER A 189 22.22 19.18 -0.20
CA SER A 189 21.29 18.49 -1.12
C SER A 189 19.86 18.41 -0.58
N VAL A 190 19.71 18.23 0.73
CA VAL A 190 18.40 18.10 1.37
C VAL A 190 17.75 19.46 1.60
N LEU A 191 18.55 20.50 1.93
CA LEU A 191 18.08 21.88 2.04
C LEU A 191 17.59 22.42 0.69
N GLU A 192 18.38 22.26 -0.37
CA GLU A 192 18.00 22.72 -1.72
C GLU A 192 16.65 22.10 -2.16
N ALA A 193 16.45 20.84 -1.88
CA ALA A 193 15.17 20.17 -2.15
C ALA A 193 14.07 20.72 -1.22
N GLY A 194 14.36 20.88 0.06
CA GLY A 194 13.42 21.33 1.09
C GLY A 194 12.84 22.72 0.83
N GLU A 195 13.67 23.66 0.39
CA GLU A 195 13.25 25.03 0.05
C GLU A 195 12.11 25.05 -0.98
N LYS A 196 12.13 24.14 -1.96
CA LYS A 196 11.14 24.08 -3.04
C LYS A 196 9.75 23.67 -2.56
N PHE A 197 9.63 22.94 -1.44
CA PHE A 197 8.36 22.52 -0.87
C PHE A 197 8.10 22.99 0.57
N ALA A 198 8.95 23.86 1.13
CA ALA A 198 8.79 24.38 2.50
C ALA A 198 7.40 24.97 2.77
N HIS A 199 6.80 25.64 1.77
CA HIS A 199 5.46 26.23 1.84
C HIS A 199 4.34 25.21 2.01
N ARG A 200 4.59 23.91 1.80
CA ARG A 200 3.64 22.80 1.95
C ARG A 200 3.72 22.16 3.35
N ILE A 201 4.73 22.50 4.15
CA ILE A 201 4.94 21.92 5.48
C ILE A 201 3.90 22.46 6.46
N ALA A 202 3.19 21.56 7.15
CA ALA A 202 2.11 21.94 8.04
C ALA A 202 1.97 20.98 9.24
N ASP A 203 1.31 21.44 10.31
CA ASP A 203 0.80 20.57 11.37
C ASP A 203 -0.45 19.84 10.86
N THR A 204 -0.23 18.77 10.12
CA THR A 204 -1.31 18.00 9.49
C THR A 204 -2.20 17.29 10.51
N ARG A 205 -1.71 16.95 11.70
CA ARG A 205 -2.52 16.36 12.79
C ARG A 205 -3.60 17.34 13.22
N LEU A 206 -3.24 18.59 13.47
CA LEU A 206 -4.18 19.63 13.84
C LEU A 206 -5.21 19.85 12.72
N LEU A 207 -4.76 20.00 11.48
CA LEU A 207 -5.64 20.27 10.34
C LEU A 207 -6.65 19.16 10.09
N LEU A 208 -6.21 17.89 10.16
CA LEU A 208 -7.09 16.72 9.95
C LEU A 208 -8.13 16.57 11.06
N ASN A 209 -7.75 16.80 12.33
CA ASN A 209 -8.71 16.75 13.42
C ASN A 209 -9.72 17.90 13.32
N GLN A 210 -9.29 19.12 12.97
CA GLN A 210 -10.21 20.23 12.71
C GLN A 210 -11.13 19.97 11.51
N ALA A 211 -10.66 19.32 10.45
CA ALA A 211 -11.49 18.91 9.33
C ALA A 211 -12.62 17.96 9.78
N LEU A 212 -12.28 16.94 10.58
CA LEU A 212 -13.28 16.03 11.16
C LEU A 212 -14.28 16.73 12.10
N GLU A 213 -13.83 17.75 12.86
CA GLU A 213 -14.69 18.58 13.71
C GLU A 213 -15.67 19.42 12.89
N ARG A 214 -15.24 19.94 11.74
CA ARG A 214 -16.11 20.66 10.78
C ARG A 214 -17.10 19.73 10.05
N GLY A 215 -16.99 18.41 10.23
CA GLY A 215 -17.82 17.44 9.55
C GLY A 215 -17.32 17.07 8.14
N GLU A 216 -16.06 17.33 7.83
CA GLU A 216 -15.43 16.91 6.57
C GLU A 216 -15.01 15.44 6.63
N THR A 217 -15.05 14.75 5.50
CA THR A 217 -14.66 13.34 5.39
C THR A 217 -13.16 13.23 5.04
N VAL A 218 -12.44 12.40 5.79
CA VAL A 218 -11.02 12.12 5.59
C VAL A 218 -10.82 10.67 5.16
N LEU A 219 -10.24 10.45 4.00
CA LEU A 219 -9.83 9.14 3.49
C LEU A 219 -8.35 8.89 3.82
N LEU A 220 -8.06 7.84 4.59
CA LEU A 220 -6.71 7.41 4.93
C LEU A 220 -6.28 6.31 3.95
N GLU A 221 -5.48 6.67 2.96
CA GLU A 221 -5.00 5.79 1.89
C GLU A 221 -3.77 5.00 2.33
N GLY A 222 -3.91 3.68 2.45
CA GLY A 222 -2.81 2.77 2.74
C GLY A 222 -1.96 2.42 1.53
N SER A 223 -0.68 2.17 1.78
CA SER A 223 0.24 1.53 0.82
C SER A 223 0.39 0.05 1.17
N GLN A 224 0.91 -0.75 0.26
CA GLN A 224 1.14 -2.19 0.44
C GLN A 224 -0.15 -2.94 0.85
N GLY A 225 -0.06 -3.94 1.71
CA GLY A 225 -1.20 -4.73 2.17
C GLY A 225 -0.99 -5.33 3.56
N THR A 226 -2.04 -5.86 4.17
CA THR A 226 -2.05 -6.40 5.54
C THR A 226 -0.95 -7.43 5.77
N LEU A 227 -0.72 -8.33 4.80
CA LEU A 227 0.28 -9.39 4.92
C LEU A 227 1.73 -8.90 4.75
N LEU A 228 1.91 -7.61 4.45
CA LEU A 228 3.20 -6.91 4.42
C LEU A 228 3.43 -6.01 5.64
N ASP A 229 2.51 -5.99 6.61
CA ASP A 229 2.66 -5.24 7.86
C ASP A 229 3.83 -5.80 8.69
N VAL A 230 4.64 -4.93 9.28
CA VAL A 230 5.84 -5.33 10.03
C VAL A 230 5.51 -6.18 11.27
N ASP A 231 4.34 -5.97 11.87
CA ASP A 231 3.89 -6.69 13.08
C ASP A 231 2.95 -7.86 12.75
N HIS A 232 2.07 -7.69 11.74
CA HIS A 232 0.99 -8.62 11.42
C HIS A 232 1.18 -9.39 10.11
N GLY A 233 2.22 -9.08 9.36
CA GLY A 233 2.49 -9.72 8.07
C GLY A 233 3.36 -10.96 8.16
N THR A 234 3.76 -11.45 6.99
CA THR A 234 4.61 -12.64 6.83
C THR A 234 6.10 -12.31 7.05
N TYR A 235 6.44 -11.84 8.25
CA TYR A 235 7.80 -11.48 8.66
C TYR A 235 8.80 -12.62 8.40
N PRO A 236 10.04 -12.37 7.89
CA PRO A 236 10.65 -11.06 7.62
C PRO A 236 10.31 -10.48 6.22
N PHE A 237 9.49 -11.14 5.42
CA PHE A 237 9.13 -10.74 4.06
C PHE A 237 7.97 -9.74 4.08
N VAL A 238 8.22 -8.58 4.68
CA VAL A 238 7.26 -7.49 4.94
C VAL A 238 7.88 -6.14 4.59
N THR A 239 7.07 -5.07 4.61
CA THR A 239 7.57 -3.69 4.63
C THR A 239 7.98 -3.28 6.05
N SER A 240 8.72 -2.20 6.19
CA SER A 240 9.15 -1.68 7.50
C SER A 240 8.11 -0.74 8.15
N SER A 241 6.87 -0.76 7.67
CA SER A 241 5.79 0.10 8.16
C SER A 241 4.53 -0.71 8.47
N ASN A 242 3.52 -0.06 9.04
CA ASN A 242 2.24 -0.65 9.38
C ASN A 242 1.14 -0.21 8.40
N PRO A 243 0.89 -0.98 7.30
CA PRO A 243 -0.22 -0.73 6.37
C PRO A 243 -1.61 -1.05 6.93
N THR A 244 -1.70 -1.60 8.15
CA THR A 244 -2.97 -1.91 8.81
C THR A 244 -3.75 -0.66 9.26
N ALA A 245 -5.04 -0.82 9.58
CA ALA A 245 -5.89 0.27 10.04
C ALA A 245 -5.38 0.90 11.36
N GLY A 246 -4.74 0.12 12.23
CA GLY A 246 -4.05 0.63 13.41
C GLY A 246 -2.91 1.59 13.05
N GLY A 247 -2.16 1.26 11.99
CA GLY A 247 -1.12 2.12 11.44
C GLY A 247 -1.67 3.44 10.85
N ALA A 248 -2.91 3.44 10.35
CA ALA A 248 -3.55 4.63 9.83
C ALA A 248 -3.81 5.68 10.92
N ALA A 249 -4.27 5.27 12.09
CA ALA A 249 -4.44 6.17 13.24
C ALA A 249 -3.11 6.79 13.67
N ALA A 250 -2.07 5.98 13.84
CA ALA A 250 -0.75 6.44 14.25
C ALA A 250 -0.08 7.35 13.19
N GLY A 251 -0.21 6.98 11.91
CA GLY A 251 0.45 7.66 10.79
C GLY A 251 -0.23 8.94 10.29
N SER A 252 -1.47 9.21 10.74
CA SER A 252 -2.21 10.43 10.42
C SER A 252 -2.37 11.37 11.63
N GLY A 253 -2.24 10.82 12.85
CA GLY A 253 -2.54 11.54 14.09
C GLY A 253 -4.04 11.71 14.38
N ILE A 254 -4.89 10.90 13.72
CA ILE A 254 -6.32 10.83 13.98
C ILE A 254 -6.56 9.78 15.06
N GLY A 255 -7.37 10.14 16.07
CA GLY A 255 -7.73 9.19 17.15
C GLY A 255 -8.49 7.97 16.59
N PRO A 256 -8.19 6.74 17.07
CA PRO A 256 -8.77 5.51 16.50
C PRO A 256 -10.30 5.47 16.56
N THR A 257 -10.93 6.11 17.55
CA THR A 257 -12.40 6.19 17.68
C THR A 257 -13.09 7.10 16.66
N ARG A 258 -12.29 7.86 15.88
CA ARG A 258 -12.80 8.69 14.77
C ARG A 258 -12.84 7.91 13.45
N ILE A 259 -12.19 6.76 13.39
CA ILE A 259 -12.23 5.84 12.26
C ILE A 259 -13.51 5.02 12.38
N THR A 260 -14.43 5.22 11.46
CA THR A 260 -15.76 4.57 11.50
C THR A 260 -15.91 3.49 10.44
N THR A 261 -15.12 3.56 9.38
CA THR A 261 -15.18 2.64 8.25
C THR A 261 -13.77 2.19 7.87
N VAL A 262 -13.60 0.90 7.68
CA VAL A 262 -12.36 0.32 7.16
C VAL A 262 -12.69 -0.49 5.91
N ILE A 263 -12.23 0.01 4.77
CA ILE A 263 -12.44 -0.63 3.46
C ILE A 263 -11.20 -1.46 3.14
N GLY A 264 -11.38 -2.78 3.07
CA GLY A 264 -10.38 -3.72 2.61
C GLY A 264 -10.45 -3.91 1.11
N ILE A 265 -9.31 -3.76 0.41
CA ILE A 265 -9.26 -4.09 -1.01
C ILE A 265 -8.79 -5.52 -1.17
N LEU A 266 -9.61 -6.33 -1.82
CA LEU A 266 -9.32 -7.70 -2.21
C LEU A 266 -9.22 -7.82 -3.73
N LYS A 267 -8.34 -8.66 -4.20
CA LYS A 267 -8.35 -9.12 -5.58
C LYS A 267 -9.10 -10.44 -5.66
N ALA A 268 -9.87 -10.69 -6.71
CA ALA A 268 -10.63 -11.94 -6.89
C ALA A 268 -9.74 -13.21 -6.98
N TYR A 269 -8.44 -13.03 -7.04
CA TYR A 269 -7.38 -14.02 -6.87
C TYR A 269 -6.27 -13.40 -6.03
N THR A 270 -5.16 -14.08 -5.80
CA THR A 270 -4.09 -13.54 -4.95
C THR A 270 -2.83 -13.29 -5.75
N THR A 271 -2.13 -12.19 -5.44
CA THR A 271 -0.80 -11.91 -6.01
C THR A 271 0.20 -11.53 -4.93
N ARG A 272 1.47 -11.82 -5.18
CA ARG A 272 2.56 -11.41 -4.32
C ARG A 272 3.79 -11.01 -5.13
N VAL A 273 4.47 -9.94 -4.69
CA VAL A 273 5.79 -9.56 -5.19
C VAL A 273 6.85 -9.98 -4.18
N GLY A 274 8.00 -10.46 -4.67
CA GLY A 274 9.13 -10.83 -3.82
C GLY A 274 9.03 -12.21 -3.18
N SER A 275 9.93 -12.44 -2.23
CA SER A 275 10.07 -13.71 -1.52
C SER A 275 9.03 -13.85 -0.40
N GLY A 276 9.01 -15.01 0.23
CA GLY A 276 8.16 -15.33 1.35
C GLY A 276 7.02 -16.30 1.01
N PRO A 277 6.28 -16.76 2.04
CA PRO A 277 5.24 -17.76 1.88
C PRO A 277 4.07 -17.26 1.03
N PHE A 278 3.51 -18.16 0.24
CA PHE A 278 2.33 -17.92 -0.58
C PHE A 278 1.59 -19.26 -0.76
N PRO A 279 0.75 -19.67 0.20
CA PRO A 279 0.17 -21.02 0.22
C PRO A 279 -0.62 -21.40 -1.04
N THR A 280 -1.31 -20.44 -1.65
CA THR A 280 -2.13 -20.66 -2.85
C THR A 280 -1.41 -20.40 -4.17
N GLU A 281 -0.08 -20.23 -4.16
CA GLU A 281 0.70 -19.94 -5.37
C GLU A 281 0.57 -21.03 -6.43
N LEU A 282 0.40 -20.60 -7.68
CA LEU A 282 0.31 -21.46 -8.86
C LEU A 282 1.59 -21.38 -9.69
N HIS A 283 2.18 -22.56 -9.97
CA HIS A 283 3.41 -22.69 -10.75
C HIS A 283 3.17 -23.30 -12.14
N ASP A 284 1.91 -23.41 -12.55
CA ASP A 284 1.42 -24.02 -13.76
C ASP A 284 0.91 -23.02 -14.80
N GLU A 285 0.33 -23.54 -15.87
CA GLU A 285 -0.26 -22.72 -16.95
C GLU A 285 -1.40 -21.80 -16.44
N MET A 286 -2.09 -22.20 -15.38
CA MET A 286 -3.15 -21.39 -14.80
C MET A 286 -2.57 -20.16 -14.10
N GLY A 287 -1.49 -20.31 -13.36
CA GLY A 287 -0.76 -19.18 -12.79
C GLY A 287 -0.26 -18.19 -13.84
N GLU A 288 0.23 -18.70 -14.97
CA GLU A 288 0.66 -17.87 -16.09
C GLU A 288 -0.54 -17.18 -16.79
N ARG A 289 -1.68 -17.87 -16.92
CA ARG A 289 -2.92 -17.28 -17.43
C ARG A 289 -3.38 -16.10 -16.55
N LEU A 290 -3.48 -16.29 -15.23
CA LEU A 290 -3.85 -15.22 -14.30
C LEU A 290 -2.90 -14.03 -14.41
N ARG A 291 -1.60 -14.28 -14.53
CA ARG A 291 -0.58 -13.23 -14.70
C ARG A 291 -0.80 -12.43 -15.97
N LYS A 292 -0.99 -13.09 -17.11
CA LYS A 292 -1.16 -12.41 -18.41
C LYS A 292 -2.49 -11.68 -18.50
N THR A 293 -3.59 -12.33 -18.18
CA THR A 293 -4.94 -11.75 -18.26
C THR A 293 -5.10 -10.62 -17.24
N GLY A 294 -4.54 -10.79 -16.04
CA GLY A 294 -4.58 -9.78 -14.98
C GLY A 294 -3.57 -8.65 -15.16
N GLY A 295 -2.64 -8.74 -16.13
CA GLY A 295 -1.58 -7.74 -16.28
C GLY A 295 -0.68 -7.65 -15.05
N GLU A 296 -0.35 -8.81 -14.43
CA GLU A 296 0.33 -8.86 -13.14
C GLU A 296 1.84 -8.65 -13.26
N PHE A 297 2.20 -7.40 -13.58
CA PHE A 297 3.58 -6.91 -13.69
C PHE A 297 3.73 -5.65 -12.84
N GLY A 298 4.89 -5.48 -12.22
CA GLY A 298 5.18 -4.30 -11.41
C GLY A 298 5.35 -3.05 -12.28
N VAL A 299 4.58 -2.01 -12.00
CA VAL A 299 4.57 -0.75 -12.77
C VAL A 299 5.97 -0.12 -12.85
N THR A 300 6.70 -0.09 -11.74
CA THR A 300 8.01 0.56 -11.64
C THR A 300 9.17 -0.31 -12.15
N THR A 301 9.07 -1.63 -11.98
CA THR A 301 10.20 -2.54 -12.24
C THR A 301 9.96 -3.52 -13.39
N GLY A 302 8.73 -3.59 -13.91
CA GLY A 302 8.32 -4.61 -14.89
C GLY A 302 8.38 -6.05 -14.35
N ARG A 303 8.69 -6.24 -13.06
CA ARG A 303 8.85 -7.57 -12.46
C ARG A 303 7.51 -8.29 -12.42
N SER A 304 7.49 -9.56 -12.86
CA SER A 304 6.32 -10.42 -12.77
C SER A 304 5.90 -10.62 -11.31
N ARG A 305 4.60 -10.54 -11.07
CA ARG A 305 4.00 -10.93 -9.79
C ARG A 305 3.76 -12.43 -9.77
N ARG A 306 3.94 -13.05 -8.63
CA ARG A 306 3.49 -14.41 -8.33
C ARG A 306 1.97 -14.38 -8.23
N THR A 307 1.30 -15.41 -8.75
CA THR A 307 -0.17 -15.50 -8.82
C THR A 307 -0.66 -16.76 -8.14
N GLY A 308 -1.84 -16.73 -7.56
CA GLY A 308 -2.46 -17.86 -6.89
C GLY A 308 -3.96 -17.67 -6.75
N TRP A 309 -4.67 -18.72 -6.33
CA TRP A 309 -6.10 -18.66 -6.10
C TRP A 309 -6.46 -17.75 -4.92
N PHE A 310 -7.71 -17.32 -4.86
CA PHE A 310 -8.23 -16.55 -3.73
C PHE A 310 -8.05 -17.31 -2.42
N ASP A 311 -7.66 -16.60 -1.37
CA ASP A 311 -7.37 -17.17 -0.06
C ASP A 311 -8.27 -16.55 1.02
N ALA A 312 -9.30 -17.31 1.41
CA ALA A 312 -10.24 -16.87 2.42
C ALA A 312 -9.67 -16.88 3.84
N VAL A 313 -8.60 -17.64 4.11
CA VAL A 313 -7.90 -17.61 5.40
C VAL A 313 -7.28 -16.24 5.60
N ILE A 314 -6.59 -15.73 4.56
CA ILE A 314 -5.99 -14.39 4.57
C ILE A 314 -7.06 -13.31 4.66
N ALA A 315 -8.17 -13.44 3.91
CA ALA A 315 -9.26 -12.47 3.95
C ALA A 315 -9.87 -12.36 5.36
N ARG A 316 -10.17 -13.48 6.02
CA ARG A 316 -10.64 -13.51 7.42
C ARG A 316 -9.64 -12.90 8.39
N TYR A 317 -8.35 -13.23 8.21
CA TYR A 317 -7.28 -12.65 9.01
C TYR A 317 -7.23 -11.13 8.87
N ALA A 318 -7.33 -10.63 7.63
CA ALA A 318 -7.35 -9.19 7.37
C ALA A 318 -8.55 -8.49 8.02
N VAL A 319 -9.75 -9.10 8.01
CA VAL A 319 -10.93 -8.57 8.75
C VAL A 319 -10.61 -8.43 10.23
N ARG A 320 -10.06 -9.48 10.84
CA ARG A 320 -9.77 -9.50 12.29
C ARG A 320 -8.75 -8.45 12.70
N VAL A 321 -7.65 -8.32 11.94
CA VAL A 321 -6.54 -7.41 12.28
C VAL A 321 -6.91 -5.95 12.06
N ASN A 322 -7.73 -5.67 11.04
CA ASN A 322 -8.04 -4.30 10.64
C ASN A 322 -9.43 -3.82 11.08
N GLY A 323 -10.33 -4.73 11.51
CA GLY A 323 -11.73 -4.38 11.73
C GLY A 323 -12.43 -3.97 10.43
N ILE A 324 -12.17 -4.67 9.33
CA ILE A 324 -12.75 -4.36 8.02
C ILE A 324 -14.26 -4.41 8.09
N THR A 325 -14.91 -3.33 7.68
CA THR A 325 -16.36 -3.22 7.59
C THR A 325 -16.89 -3.59 6.22
N ASP A 326 -16.12 -3.27 5.19
CA ASP A 326 -16.49 -3.41 3.79
C ASP A 326 -15.31 -3.88 2.97
N TYR A 327 -15.57 -4.76 2.00
CA TYR A 327 -14.62 -5.11 0.97
C TYR A 327 -14.94 -4.44 -0.37
N PHE A 328 -13.91 -4.06 -1.09
CA PHE A 328 -13.96 -3.81 -2.52
C PHE A 328 -13.18 -4.94 -3.22
N LEU A 329 -13.90 -5.79 -3.93
CA LEU A 329 -13.34 -6.88 -4.72
C LEU A 329 -12.93 -6.36 -6.10
N THR A 330 -11.67 -6.51 -6.49
CA THR A 330 -11.13 -6.08 -7.77
C THR A 330 -10.85 -7.25 -8.69
N LYS A 331 -10.80 -6.99 -10.01
CA LYS A 331 -10.34 -7.94 -11.02
C LYS A 331 -11.18 -9.22 -11.12
N LEU A 332 -12.49 -9.13 -10.93
CA LEU A 332 -13.39 -10.26 -11.13
C LEU A 332 -13.41 -10.71 -12.60
N ASP A 333 -13.28 -9.78 -13.54
CA ASP A 333 -13.18 -9.97 -14.99
C ASP A 333 -12.05 -10.94 -15.40
N VAL A 334 -10.96 -10.98 -14.67
CA VAL A 334 -9.81 -11.85 -14.96
C VAL A 334 -10.15 -13.34 -14.86
N LEU A 335 -11.19 -13.69 -14.10
CA LEU A 335 -11.64 -15.07 -13.91
C LEU A 335 -12.66 -15.54 -14.97
N SER A 336 -13.12 -14.64 -15.85
CA SER A 336 -13.98 -15.03 -16.98
C SER A 336 -13.33 -16.07 -17.88
N GLY A 337 -14.13 -16.99 -18.44
CA GLY A 337 -13.65 -18.08 -19.29
C GLY A 337 -13.00 -19.23 -18.51
N LEU A 338 -13.30 -19.38 -17.23
CA LEU A 338 -12.92 -20.53 -16.41
C LEU A 338 -14.14 -21.44 -16.17
N GLU A 339 -13.93 -22.75 -16.24
CA GLU A 339 -14.96 -23.75 -15.90
C GLU A 339 -15.19 -23.84 -14.38
N LYS A 340 -14.09 -23.75 -13.63
CA LYS A 340 -14.07 -23.82 -12.15
C LYS A 340 -13.11 -22.76 -11.60
N VAL A 341 -13.47 -22.21 -10.45
CA VAL A 341 -12.64 -21.25 -9.71
C VAL A 341 -12.44 -21.79 -8.28
N PRO A 342 -11.26 -22.35 -7.98
CA PRO A 342 -10.93 -22.79 -6.62
C PRO A 342 -10.77 -21.62 -5.66
N VAL A 343 -11.30 -21.78 -4.44
CA VAL A 343 -11.14 -20.83 -3.32
C VAL A 343 -10.50 -21.58 -2.16
N CYS A 344 -9.39 -21.09 -1.64
CA CYS A 344 -8.77 -21.67 -0.45
C CYS A 344 -9.60 -21.31 0.79
N VAL A 345 -10.16 -22.35 1.44
CA VAL A 345 -11.02 -22.21 2.63
C VAL A 345 -10.31 -22.55 3.93
N GLY A 346 -9.15 -23.19 3.86
CA GLY A 346 -8.32 -23.58 5.00
C GLY A 346 -6.94 -24.06 4.56
N TYR A 347 -6.08 -24.34 5.53
CA TYR A 347 -4.76 -24.93 5.29
C TYR A 347 -4.62 -26.26 6.00
N ARG A 348 -3.93 -27.22 5.38
CA ARG A 348 -3.44 -28.40 6.06
C ARG A 348 -2.06 -28.10 6.62
N VAL A 349 -1.93 -28.14 7.95
CA VAL A 349 -0.71 -27.85 8.70
C VAL A 349 -0.51 -29.01 9.70
N ASN A 350 0.66 -29.65 9.68
CA ASN A 350 1.00 -30.76 10.58
C ASN A 350 -0.04 -31.91 10.60
N GLY A 351 -0.73 -32.14 9.46
CA GLY A 351 -1.74 -33.18 9.30
C GLY A 351 -3.17 -32.75 9.66
N GLU A 352 -3.35 -31.60 10.27
CA GLU A 352 -4.67 -31.04 10.63
C GLU A 352 -5.11 -29.93 9.65
N THR A 353 -6.41 -29.79 9.46
CA THR A 353 -6.99 -28.67 8.70
C THR A 353 -7.29 -27.52 9.66
N VAL A 354 -6.68 -26.37 9.39
CA VAL A 354 -6.91 -25.13 10.14
C VAL A 354 -7.58 -24.09 9.23
N HIS A 355 -8.47 -23.28 9.79
CA HIS A 355 -9.21 -22.25 9.06
C HIS A 355 -8.75 -20.83 9.39
N ASP A 356 -7.88 -20.70 10.36
CA ASP A 356 -7.24 -19.44 10.76
C ASP A 356 -5.78 -19.40 10.28
N MET A 357 -5.21 -18.18 10.25
CA MET A 357 -3.80 -17.97 9.91
C MET A 357 -2.90 -18.72 10.89
N PRO A 358 -2.01 -19.61 10.43
CA PRO A 358 -1.09 -20.32 11.31
C PRO A 358 -0.19 -19.35 12.11
N MET A 359 0.11 -19.70 13.35
CA MET A 359 0.86 -18.85 14.25
C MET A 359 2.32 -18.66 13.82
N THR A 360 2.95 -19.68 13.27
CA THR A 360 4.38 -19.63 12.93
C THR A 360 4.62 -19.42 11.45
N GLN A 361 5.69 -18.70 11.10
CA GLN A 361 6.14 -18.54 9.71
C GLN A 361 6.42 -19.90 9.04
N THR A 362 6.95 -20.85 9.80
CA THR A 362 7.23 -22.20 9.31
C THR A 362 5.95 -22.89 8.86
N ASP A 363 4.89 -22.80 9.66
CA ASP A 363 3.61 -23.39 9.33
C ASP A 363 2.96 -22.73 8.11
N VAL A 364 3.05 -21.39 8.02
CA VAL A 364 2.55 -20.68 6.82
C VAL A 364 3.33 -21.06 5.56
N HIS A 365 4.66 -21.26 5.70
CA HIS A 365 5.51 -21.64 4.57
C HIS A 365 5.24 -23.05 4.05
N HIS A 366 4.87 -23.96 4.94
CA HIS A 366 4.58 -25.36 4.61
C HIS A 366 3.07 -25.64 4.53
N ALA A 367 2.22 -24.63 4.69
CA ALA A 367 0.78 -24.79 4.58
C ALA A 367 0.37 -25.31 3.19
N VAL A 368 -0.44 -26.35 3.17
CA VAL A 368 -1.02 -26.87 1.94
C VAL A 368 -2.47 -26.40 1.87
N PRO A 369 -2.86 -25.63 0.83
CA PRO A 369 -4.20 -25.08 0.73
C PRO A 369 -5.26 -26.17 0.57
N VAL A 370 -6.38 -25.99 1.25
CA VAL A 370 -7.59 -26.79 1.10
C VAL A 370 -8.59 -25.99 0.28
N TYR A 371 -8.95 -26.47 -0.88
CA TYR A 371 -9.80 -25.77 -1.83
C TYR A 371 -11.25 -26.24 -1.79
N GLU A 372 -12.16 -25.27 -1.91
CA GLU A 372 -13.53 -25.45 -2.37
C GLU A 372 -13.58 -25.06 -3.85
N GLU A 373 -14.08 -25.93 -4.72
CA GLU A 373 -14.22 -25.63 -6.15
C GLU A 373 -15.59 -25.02 -6.40
N LEU A 374 -15.62 -23.77 -6.86
CA LEU A 374 -16.83 -23.07 -7.28
C LEU A 374 -17.00 -23.16 -8.81
N PRO A 375 -18.23 -23.21 -9.33
CA PRO A 375 -18.47 -23.11 -10.76
C PRO A 375 -17.97 -21.78 -11.31
N GLY A 376 -17.26 -21.80 -12.42
CA GLY A 376 -16.82 -20.58 -13.13
C GLY A 376 -17.87 -20.09 -14.13
N TRP A 377 -17.54 -19.03 -14.86
CA TRP A 377 -18.38 -18.42 -15.90
C TRP A 377 -17.57 -18.14 -17.15
N TRP A 378 -18.26 -18.11 -18.30
CA TRP A 378 -17.61 -17.94 -19.59
C TRP A 378 -17.77 -16.55 -20.16
N GLU A 379 -18.77 -15.81 -19.70
CA GLU A 379 -19.17 -14.52 -20.20
C GLU A 379 -18.13 -13.45 -19.86
N ASP A 380 -17.92 -12.52 -20.78
CA ASP A 380 -17.24 -11.27 -20.48
C ASP A 380 -18.15 -10.39 -19.64
N ILE A 381 -17.66 -9.97 -18.48
CA ILE A 381 -18.41 -9.16 -17.51
C ILE A 381 -17.98 -7.70 -17.49
N SER A 382 -17.08 -7.28 -18.39
CA SER A 382 -16.50 -5.94 -18.40
C SER A 382 -17.53 -4.82 -18.63
N GLU A 383 -18.65 -5.16 -19.28
CA GLU A 383 -19.74 -4.23 -19.56
C GLU A 383 -20.88 -4.25 -18.52
N CYS A 384 -20.82 -5.12 -17.52
CA CYS A 384 -21.80 -5.14 -16.44
C CYS A 384 -21.67 -3.88 -15.57
N ARG A 385 -22.80 -3.26 -15.26
CA ARG A 385 -22.86 -2.02 -14.44
C ARG A 385 -23.70 -2.19 -13.16
N SER A 386 -24.43 -3.29 -13.04
CA SER A 386 -25.17 -3.67 -11.85
C SER A 386 -24.85 -5.12 -11.45
N PHE A 387 -25.09 -5.46 -10.18
CA PHE A 387 -24.81 -6.80 -9.67
C PHE A 387 -25.70 -7.85 -10.34
N ASP A 388 -26.94 -7.49 -10.69
CA ASP A 388 -27.89 -8.38 -11.35
C ASP A 388 -27.56 -8.69 -12.82
N GLU A 389 -26.75 -7.84 -13.47
CA GLU A 389 -26.23 -8.10 -14.82
C GLU A 389 -25.12 -9.14 -14.85
N LEU A 390 -24.46 -9.39 -13.71
CA LEU A 390 -23.45 -10.43 -13.65
C LEU A 390 -24.07 -11.82 -13.90
N PRO A 391 -23.36 -12.74 -14.59
CA PRO A 391 -23.75 -14.14 -14.68
C PRO A 391 -24.03 -14.71 -13.28
N VAL A 392 -24.99 -15.60 -13.16
CA VAL A 392 -25.40 -16.20 -11.88
C VAL A 392 -24.19 -16.75 -11.12
N ARG A 393 -23.31 -17.47 -11.81
CA ARG A 393 -22.11 -18.07 -11.19
C ARG A 393 -21.10 -17.03 -10.71
N ALA A 394 -20.99 -15.89 -11.39
CA ALA A 394 -20.13 -14.79 -10.95
C ALA A 394 -20.69 -14.13 -9.68
N ARG A 395 -22.04 -13.99 -9.58
CA ARG A 395 -22.71 -13.51 -8.36
C ARG A 395 -22.51 -14.49 -7.20
N GLU A 396 -22.76 -15.77 -7.42
CA GLU A 396 -22.56 -16.84 -6.42
C GLU A 396 -21.11 -16.86 -5.93
N TYR A 397 -20.13 -16.63 -6.83
CA TYR A 397 -18.73 -16.50 -6.44
C TYR A 397 -18.50 -15.32 -5.49
N VAL A 398 -19.00 -14.14 -5.82
CA VAL A 398 -18.86 -12.94 -4.97
C VAL A 398 -19.53 -13.15 -3.62
N GLU A 399 -20.75 -13.68 -3.60
CA GLU A 399 -21.50 -13.97 -2.37
C GLU A 399 -20.78 -15.01 -1.50
N ARG A 400 -20.21 -16.04 -2.12
CA ARG A 400 -19.41 -17.03 -1.40
C ARG A 400 -18.14 -16.45 -0.81
N LEU A 401 -17.45 -15.55 -1.51
CA LEU A 401 -16.30 -14.84 -0.95
C LEU A 401 -16.70 -13.93 0.23
N GLU A 402 -17.85 -13.29 0.17
CA GLU A 402 -18.41 -12.47 1.25
C GLU A 402 -18.63 -13.33 2.51
N GLU A 403 -19.29 -14.49 2.38
CA GLU A 403 -19.47 -15.44 3.48
C GLU A 403 -18.14 -15.92 4.07
N LEU A 404 -17.21 -16.34 3.20
CA LEU A 404 -15.94 -16.92 3.60
C LEU A 404 -14.98 -15.88 4.23
N SER A 405 -15.05 -14.64 3.82
CA SER A 405 -14.18 -13.56 4.34
C SER A 405 -14.68 -12.96 5.65
N GLY A 406 -15.99 -13.02 5.90
CA GLY A 406 -16.63 -12.50 7.11
C GLY A 406 -16.88 -10.98 7.12
N ALA A 407 -16.79 -10.31 5.96
CA ALA A 407 -17.20 -8.94 5.78
C ALA A 407 -17.88 -8.77 4.41
N ARG A 408 -18.86 -7.86 4.33
CA ARG A 408 -19.62 -7.67 3.09
C ARG A 408 -18.74 -7.13 1.95
N ILE A 409 -19.02 -7.56 0.73
CA ILE A 409 -18.39 -7.03 -0.48
C ILE A 409 -19.29 -5.91 -1.03
N SER A 410 -18.90 -4.66 -0.77
CA SER A 410 -19.70 -3.47 -1.09
C SER A 410 -19.45 -2.93 -2.50
N ALA A 411 -18.33 -3.29 -3.12
CA ALA A 411 -18.06 -2.95 -4.50
C ALA A 411 -17.31 -4.08 -5.23
N VAL A 412 -17.55 -4.21 -6.53
CA VAL A 412 -16.95 -5.23 -7.40
C VAL A 412 -16.40 -4.56 -8.66
N GLY A 413 -15.08 -4.72 -8.89
CA GLY A 413 -14.43 -4.27 -10.12
C GLY A 413 -14.48 -5.33 -11.20
N VAL A 414 -15.05 -4.98 -12.35
CA VAL A 414 -15.24 -5.82 -13.52
C VAL A 414 -14.37 -5.39 -14.71
N GLY A 415 -13.37 -4.56 -14.47
CA GLY A 415 -12.40 -4.05 -15.45
C GLY A 415 -11.50 -2.98 -14.85
N PRO A 416 -10.57 -2.39 -15.61
CA PRO A 416 -9.63 -1.39 -15.11
C PRO A 416 -10.23 0.00 -14.88
N GLY A 417 -11.23 0.41 -15.69
CA GLY A 417 -11.83 1.74 -15.64
C GLY A 417 -12.67 1.99 -14.39
N ARG A 418 -12.86 3.25 -14.06
CA ARG A 418 -13.67 3.68 -12.92
C ARG A 418 -15.13 3.23 -13.06
N GLU A 419 -15.70 3.42 -14.25
CA GLU A 419 -17.07 3.03 -14.62
C GLU A 419 -17.27 1.49 -14.58
N GLN A 420 -16.19 0.71 -14.65
CA GLN A 420 -16.21 -0.73 -14.53
C GLN A 420 -16.15 -1.18 -13.05
N THR A 421 -16.94 -0.48 -12.22
CA THR A 421 -17.12 -0.80 -10.80
C THR A 421 -18.60 -0.85 -10.46
N ILE A 422 -19.05 -2.00 -10.03
CA ILE A 422 -20.40 -2.24 -9.52
C ILE A 422 -20.42 -1.93 -8.02
N VAL A 423 -21.17 -0.91 -7.60
CA VAL A 423 -21.37 -0.55 -6.19
C VAL A 423 -22.64 -1.24 -5.69
N ARG A 424 -22.49 -2.11 -4.69
CA ARG A 424 -23.59 -2.84 -4.04
C ARG A 424 -24.09 -2.12 -2.79
N HIS A 425 -23.18 -1.51 -2.03
CA HIS A 425 -23.48 -0.78 -0.79
C HIS A 425 -22.63 0.47 -0.70
N SER A 426 -23.16 1.52 -0.05
CA SER A 426 -22.38 2.73 0.25
C SER A 426 -21.19 2.37 1.16
N MET A 427 -20.01 2.90 0.85
CA MET A 427 -18.79 2.74 1.64
C MET A 427 -18.37 4.02 2.37
N THR A 428 -19.09 5.11 2.16
CA THR A 428 -18.80 6.42 2.79
C THR A 428 -19.80 6.84 3.85
N GLY A 429 -20.82 6.04 4.09
CA GLY A 429 -21.88 6.27 5.09
C GLY A 429 -23.18 6.78 4.51
#